data_45998f2026f8a45997529df2518e1d79
#
_entry.id   45998f2026f8a45997529df2518e1d79
#
_cell.length_a   1.000
_cell.length_b   1.000
_cell.length_c   1.000
_cell.angle_alpha   90.00
_cell.angle_beta   90.00
_cell.angle_gamma   90.00
#
_symmetry.space_group_name_H-M   'P 1'
#
loop_
_entity.id
_entity.type
_entity.pdbx_description
1 polymer ?
#
loop_
_entity_poly.entity_id
_entity_poly.type
_entity_poly.pdbx_seq_one_letter_code
_entity_poly.pdbx_strand_id
1 'polypeptide(L)'
;GCSMYDTALSDYKVTNTPFKRDPIAELAAACARRGDVKLGFYSSLLDWHHPAYRFRAESGLAWADYIGFLHGQVRELCTQYGEIMTIWFDGDWPRHPFDDSNAYFKAGGSFEYEALYDLIHSLQPHAVVHNNHHTAPKPGEDIQGFEQDLPGSNTAGFNTTEIAALPLEVCMTIND
;
A
#
# COMPACT_ATOMS: atom_id res chain seq x y z
N GLY A 1 -1.79 -10.54 2.73
CA GLY A 1 -0.69 -11.42 3.15
C GLY A 1 -0.47 -11.43 4.65
N CYS A 2 0.62 -12.07 5.11
CA CYS A 2 0.98 -12.06 6.53
C CYS A 2 1.41 -10.65 6.95
N SER A 3 0.78 -10.09 7.97
CA SER A 3 1.19 -8.81 8.53
C SER A 3 2.53 -8.95 9.24
N MET A 4 3.51 -8.14 8.84
CA MET A 4 4.86 -8.15 9.40
C MET A 4 4.99 -7.36 10.72
N TYR A 5 3.86 -7.01 11.33
CA TYR A 5 3.74 -6.27 12.59
C TYR A 5 2.56 -6.81 13.42
N ASP A 6 2.44 -6.35 14.65
CA ASP A 6 1.42 -6.81 15.59
C ASP A 6 0.06 -6.14 15.36
N THR A 7 -0.55 -6.40 14.18
CA THR A 7 -1.91 -5.90 13.90
C THR A 7 -2.95 -6.49 14.84
N ALA A 8 -3.94 -5.68 15.24
CA ALA A 8 -5.13 -6.16 15.94
C ALA A 8 -6.21 -6.70 14.99
N LEU A 9 -6.05 -6.51 13.67
CA LEU A 9 -7.07 -6.77 12.66
C LEU A 9 -6.99 -8.16 12.04
N SER A 10 -5.93 -8.93 12.32
CA SER A 10 -5.74 -10.26 11.75
C SER A 10 -4.89 -11.12 12.69
N ASP A 11 -5.26 -12.40 12.80
CA ASP A 11 -4.42 -13.42 13.44
C ASP A 11 -3.29 -13.91 12.53
N TYR A 12 -3.36 -13.63 11.22
CA TYR A 12 -2.31 -13.94 10.26
C TYR A 12 -1.21 -12.87 10.28
N LYS A 13 -0.43 -12.88 11.33
CA LYS A 13 0.60 -11.90 11.64
C LYS A 13 1.87 -12.53 12.21
N VAL A 14 2.98 -11.82 12.06
CA VAL A 14 4.32 -12.30 12.44
C VAL A 14 4.43 -12.65 13.93
N THR A 15 3.74 -11.93 14.81
CA THR A 15 3.76 -12.18 16.26
C THR A 15 3.06 -13.49 16.66
N ASN A 16 2.23 -14.05 15.78
CA ASN A 16 1.60 -15.36 15.96
C ASN A 16 2.46 -16.52 15.40
N THR A 17 3.58 -16.22 14.75
CA THR A 17 4.55 -17.22 14.28
C THR A 17 5.51 -17.61 15.40
N PRO A 18 6.39 -18.62 15.20
CA PRO A 18 7.46 -18.93 16.14
C PRO A 18 8.42 -17.76 16.44
N PHE A 19 8.47 -16.74 15.59
CA PHE A 19 9.28 -15.53 15.77
C PHE A 19 8.82 -14.69 16.98
N LYS A 20 7.51 -14.61 17.23
CA LYS A 20 6.89 -13.99 18.43
C LYS A 20 7.25 -12.52 18.72
N ARG A 21 7.82 -11.81 17.76
CA ARG A 21 8.24 -10.41 17.92
C ARG A 21 7.65 -9.56 16.80
N ASP A 22 7.58 -8.24 17.04
CA ASP A 22 7.19 -7.24 16.05
C ASP A 22 8.45 -6.59 15.45
N PRO A 23 8.92 -7.02 14.26
CA PRO A 23 10.12 -6.46 13.65
C PRO A 23 9.93 -4.99 13.23
N ILE A 24 8.69 -4.56 12.96
CA ILE A 24 8.42 -3.16 12.60
C ILE A 24 8.56 -2.26 13.83
N ALA A 25 8.07 -2.69 14.98
CA ALA A 25 8.27 -1.96 16.24
C ALA A 25 9.77 -1.84 16.59
N GLU A 26 10.54 -2.89 16.37
CA GLU A 26 11.98 -2.87 16.60
C GLU A 26 12.72 -1.95 15.64
N LEU A 27 12.33 -1.95 14.36
CA LEU A 27 12.89 -1.06 13.35
C LEU A 27 12.53 0.41 13.65
N ALA A 28 11.28 0.70 14.00
CA ALA A 28 10.83 2.03 14.40
C ALA A 28 11.64 2.57 15.58
N ALA A 29 11.83 1.74 16.61
CA ALA A 29 12.65 2.09 17.77
C ALA A 29 14.13 2.32 17.38
N ALA A 30 14.68 1.56 16.43
CA ALA A 30 16.03 1.75 15.94
C ALA A 30 16.18 3.07 15.16
N CYS A 31 15.25 3.40 14.27
CA CYS A 31 15.21 4.68 13.54
C CYS A 31 15.11 5.87 14.52
N ALA A 32 14.23 5.77 15.53
CA ALA A 32 14.07 6.81 16.55
C ALA A 32 15.35 7.03 17.35
N ARG A 33 16.09 5.97 17.70
CA ARG A 33 17.39 6.10 18.41
C ARG A 33 18.46 6.75 17.57
N ARG A 34 18.47 6.48 16.26
CA ARG A 34 19.43 7.08 15.35
C ARG A 34 19.15 8.56 15.10
N GLY A 35 17.89 8.92 14.88
CA GLY A 35 17.44 10.28 14.61
C GLY A 35 17.73 10.80 13.20
N ASP A 36 18.66 10.20 12.47
CA ASP A 36 19.08 10.59 11.11
C ASP A 36 18.47 9.68 10.01
N VAL A 37 17.76 8.63 10.40
CA VAL A 37 17.05 7.69 9.51
C VAL A 37 15.56 7.80 9.74
N LYS A 38 14.83 8.05 8.66
CA LYS A 38 13.37 8.13 8.71
C LYS A 38 12.73 6.79 8.33
N LEU A 39 11.65 6.44 9.03
CA LEU A 39 10.89 5.23 8.75
C LEU A 39 9.88 5.49 7.63
N GLY A 40 9.78 4.56 6.70
CA GLY A 40 8.74 4.53 5.68
C GLY A 40 8.22 3.11 5.48
N PHE A 41 7.03 2.97 4.94
CA PHE A 41 6.38 1.67 4.75
C PHE A 41 6.07 1.40 3.28
N TYR A 42 6.35 0.18 2.85
CA TYR A 42 5.70 -0.43 1.71
C TYR A 42 4.40 -1.09 2.18
N SER A 43 3.29 -0.81 1.51
CA SER A 43 1.99 -1.41 1.81
C SER A 43 1.33 -1.90 0.55
N SER A 44 1.19 -3.22 0.41
CA SER A 44 0.44 -3.79 -0.71
C SER A 44 -1.06 -3.52 -0.55
N LEU A 45 -1.69 -3.05 -1.62
CA LEU A 45 -3.15 -2.93 -1.70
C LEU A 45 -3.82 -4.30 -1.79
N LEU A 46 -3.05 -5.35 -2.12
CA LEU A 46 -3.54 -6.69 -2.33
C LEU A 46 -3.30 -7.57 -1.10
N ASP A 47 -4.35 -8.18 -0.58
CA ASP A 47 -4.23 -9.28 0.38
C ASP A 47 -4.99 -10.52 -0.10
N TRP A 48 -4.28 -11.42 -0.74
CA TRP A 48 -4.85 -12.66 -1.26
C TRP A 48 -5.27 -13.64 -0.16
N HIS A 49 -4.88 -13.40 1.07
CA HIS A 49 -5.29 -14.22 2.23
C HIS A 49 -6.61 -13.75 2.81
N HIS A 50 -6.91 -12.45 2.73
CA HIS A 50 -8.12 -11.89 3.31
C HIS A 50 -9.38 -12.45 2.62
N PRO A 51 -10.35 -12.99 3.36
CA PRO A 51 -11.49 -13.70 2.76
C PRO A 51 -12.39 -12.78 1.92
N ALA A 52 -12.49 -11.48 2.24
CA ALA A 52 -13.28 -10.53 1.47
C ALA A 52 -12.57 -10.03 0.20
N TYR A 53 -11.23 -10.19 0.09
CA TYR A 53 -10.48 -9.66 -1.04
C TYR A 53 -10.87 -10.31 -2.38
N ARG A 54 -11.17 -11.60 -2.39
CA ARG A 54 -11.45 -12.37 -3.62
C ARG A 54 -12.92 -12.61 -3.90
N PHE A 55 -13.83 -11.85 -3.27
CA PHE A 55 -15.28 -12.07 -3.44
C PHE A 55 -15.68 -13.55 -3.33
N ARG A 56 -15.09 -14.26 -2.40
CA ARG A 56 -15.49 -15.62 -2.12
C ARG A 56 -16.92 -15.57 -1.62
N ALA A 57 -17.87 -15.91 -2.49
CA ALA A 57 -19.30 -15.92 -2.16
C ALA A 57 -19.58 -16.74 -0.87
N GLU A 58 -18.77 -17.75 -0.62
CA GLU A 58 -18.81 -18.58 0.58
C GLU A 58 -18.37 -17.86 1.86
N SER A 59 -17.64 -16.74 1.77
CA SER A 59 -17.21 -15.99 2.96
C SER A 59 -18.32 -15.17 3.60
N GLY A 60 -19.35 -14.82 2.83
CA GLY A 60 -20.41 -13.91 3.28
C GLY A 60 -19.97 -12.46 3.52
N LEU A 61 -18.72 -12.11 3.13
CA LEU A 61 -18.13 -10.79 3.31
C LEU A 61 -18.25 -9.95 2.03
N ALA A 62 -18.38 -8.64 2.21
CA ALA A 62 -18.41 -7.67 1.11
C ALA A 62 -17.03 -7.03 0.89
N TRP A 63 -16.84 -6.35 -0.25
CA TRP A 63 -15.62 -5.57 -0.50
C TRP A 63 -15.38 -4.48 0.55
N ALA A 64 -16.44 -3.88 1.07
CA ALA A 64 -16.34 -2.90 2.14
C ALA A 64 -15.64 -3.45 3.40
N ASP A 65 -15.78 -4.75 3.68
CA ASP A 65 -15.07 -5.40 4.80
C ASP A 65 -13.56 -5.44 4.53
N TYR A 66 -13.16 -5.67 3.27
CA TYR A 66 -11.75 -5.58 2.89
C TYR A 66 -11.21 -4.14 2.95
N ILE A 67 -11.97 -3.17 2.48
CA ILE A 67 -11.59 -1.75 2.55
C ILE A 67 -11.43 -1.31 4.02
N GLY A 68 -12.36 -1.69 4.88
CA GLY A 68 -12.26 -1.43 6.32
C GLY A 68 -11.00 -2.05 6.94
N PHE A 69 -10.64 -3.26 6.55
CA PHE A 69 -9.41 -3.93 6.97
C PHE A 69 -8.17 -3.20 6.46
N LEU A 70 -8.08 -2.88 5.17
CA LEU A 70 -6.94 -2.18 4.55
C LEU A 70 -6.70 -0.81 5.21
N HIS A 71 -7.75 0.02 5.29
CA HIS A 71 -7.66 1.35 5.91
C HIS A 71 -7.35 1.25 7.41
N GLY A 72 -7.87 0.21 8.07
CA GLY A 72 -7.55 -0.08 9.48
C GLY A 72 -6.07 -0.40 9.67
N GLN A 73 -5.48 -1.23 8.82
CA GLN A 73 -4.04 -1.53 8.86
C GLN A 73 -3.18 -0.29 8.61
N VAL A 74 -3.55 0.55 7.64
CA VAL A 74 -2.84 1.83 7.40
C VAL A 74 -2.96 2.75 8.62
N ARG A 75 -4.12 2.81 9.28
CA ARG A 75 -4.27 3.55 10.53
C ARG A 75 -3.33 3.04 11.62
N GLU A 76 -3.21 1.73 11.79
CA GLU A 76 -2.26 1.14 12.74
C GLU A 76 -0.82 1.57 12.44
N LEU A 77 -0.39 1.47 11.17
CA LEU A 77 0.94 1.92 10.75
C LEU A 77 1.19 3.41 11.03
N CYS A 78 0.18 4.25 10.84
CA CYS A 78 0.26 5.69 11.09
C CYS A 78 0.22 6.06 12.57
N THR A 79 -0.20 5.17 13.48
CA THR A 79 -0.42 5.54 14.90
C THR A 79 0.45 4.78 15.89
N GLN A 80 1.02 3.64 15.52
CA GLN A 80 1.71 2.75 16.46
C GLN A 80 3.25 2.85 16.40
N TYR A 81 3.81 3.40 15.34
CA TYR A 81 5.25 3.32 15.06
C TYR A 81 5.97 4.68 15.05
N GLY A 82 5.32 5.72 15.59
CA GLY A 82 5.85 7.08 15.66
C GLY A 82 5.72 7.83 14.32
N GLU A 83 6.59 8.81 14.11
CA GLU A 83 6.60 9.60 12.88
C GLU A 83 7.12 8.75 11.71
N ILE A 84 6.38 8.77 10.60
CA ILE A 84 6.75 8.09 9.36
C ILE A 84 6.99 9.10 8.24
N MET A 85 7.91 8.79 7.35
CA MET A 85 8.24 9.64 6.20
C MET A 85 7.32 9.38 5.01
N THR A 86 6.94 8.13 4.78
CA THR A 86 6.19 7.75 3.58
C THR A 86 5.40 6.45 3.78
N ILE A 87 4.30 6.34 3.05
CA ILE A 87 3.70 5.04 2.70
C ILE A 87 3.74 4.90 1.18
N TRP A 88 4.39 3.84 0.73
CA TRP A 88 4.52 3.45 -0.66
C TRP A 88 3.56 2.29 -0.96
N PHE A 89 2.49 2.58 -1.72
CA PHE A 89 1.49 1.59 -2.09
C PHE A 89 1.85 0.89 -3.40
N ASP A 90 1.40 -0.35 -3.49
CA ASP A 90 1.58 -1.19 -4.69
C ASP A 90 0.40 -2.16 -4.85
N GLY A 91 0.18 -2.64 -6.06
CA GLY A 91 -0.77 -3.70 -6.32
C GLY A 91 -2.12 -3.26 -6.86
N ASP A 92 -2.25 -2.06 -7.42
CA ASP A 92 -3.44 -1.66 -8.19
C ASP A 92 -3.41 -2.27 -9.59
N TRP A 93 -3.48 -3.61 -9.65
CA TRP A 93 -3.44 -4.35 -10.92
C TRP A 93 -4.80 -4.99 -11.21
N PRO A 94 -5.70 -4.31 -11.92
CA PRO A 94 -7.02 -4.85 -12.24
C PRO A 94 -6.99 -6.03 -13.22
N ARG A 95 -5.81 -6.46 -13.64
CA ARG A 95 -5.62 -7.42 -14.74
C ARG A 95 -4.89 -8.70 -14.37
N HIS A 96 -4.76 -9.03 -13.09
CA HIS A 96 -4.11 -10.31 -12.77
C HIS A 96 -4.97 -11.47 -13.32
N PRO A 97 -4.43 -12.35 -14.19
CA PRO A 97 -5.20 -13.38 -14.90
C PRO A 97 -5.81 -14.44 -13.95
N PHE A 98 -5.41 -14.46 -12.69
CA PHE A 98 -5.91 -15.37 -11.65
C PHE A 98 -6.85 -14.67 -10.66
N ASP A 99 -7.21 -13.42 -10.91
CA ASP A 99 -7.98 -12.63 -9.97
C ASP A 99 -9.39 -12.39 -10.51
N ASP A 100 -10.38 -13.09 -9.94
CA ASP A 100 -11.81 -12.82 -10.17
C ASP A 100 -12.24 -11.44 -9.60
N SER A 101 -11.37 -10.73 -8.86
CA SER A 101 -11.54 -9.33 -8.47
C SER A 101 -11.75 -8.41 -9.68
N ASN A 102 -11.33 -8.86 -10.86
CA ASN A 102 -11.69 -8.24 -12.13
C ASN A 102 -13.22 -7.98 -12.29
N ALA A 103 -14.07 -8.78 -11.65
CA ALA A 103 -15.51 -8.55 -11.63
C ALA A 103 -15.87 -7.33 -10.78
N TYR A 104 -15.17 -7.09 -9.67
CA TYR A 104 -15.42 -5.95 -8.79
C TYR A 104 -14.93 -4.64 -9.43
N PHE A 105 -13.72 -4.60 -9.96
CA PHE A 105 -13.21 -3.42 -10.67
C PHE A 105 -14.05 -3.11 -11.93
N LYS A 106 -14.54 -4.14 -12.63
CA LYS A 106 -15.54 -3.97 -13.70
C LYS A 106 -16.86 -3.41 -13.22
N ALA A 107 -17.24 -3.68 -11.96
CA ALA A 107 -18.45 -3.15 -11.33
C ALA A 107 -18.21 -1.77 -10.67
N GLY A 108 -17.04 -1.16 -10.85
CA GLY A 108 -16.71 0.16 -10.31
C GLY A 108 -16.18 0.16 -8.87
N GLY A 109 -15.71 -0.98 -8.38
CA GLY A 109 -15.04 -1.06 -7.08
C GLY A 109 -13.72 -0.29 -7.06
N SER A 110 -13.36 0.26 -5.90
CA SER A 110 -12.12 1.00 -5.72
C SER A 110 -11.50 0.70 -4.36
N PHE A 111 -10.23 1.08 -4.16
CA PHE A 111 -9.57 1.07 -2.85
C PHE A 111 -9.92 2.31 -2.01
N GLU A 112 -10.82 3.16 -2.51
CA GLU A 112 -11.22 4.42 -1.87
C GLU A 112 -10.02 5.31 -1.56
N TYR A 113 -9.21 5.54 -2.57
CA TYR A 113 -7.91 6.21 -2.47
C TYR A 113 -7.97 7.58 -1.79
N GLU A 114 -8.94 8.42 -2.12
CA GLU A 114 -9.08 9.74 -1.51
C GLU A 114 -9.22 9.61 0.03
N ALA A 115 -10.13 8.75 0.48
CA ALA A 115 -10.32 8.49 1.91
C ALA A 115 -9.09 7.86 2.57
N LEU A 116 -8.36 6.99 1.84
CA LEU A 116 -7.13 6.36 2.31
C LEU A 116 -6.00 7.39 2.49
N TYR A 117 -5.82 8.26 1.51
CA TYR A 117 -4.76 9.28 1.54
C TYR A 117 -5.07 10.39 2.54
N ASP A 118 -6.33 10.83 2.64
CA ASP A 118 -6.79 11.76 3.68
C ASP A 118 -6.56 11.21 5.08
N LEU A 119 -6.79 9.92 5.28
CA LEU A 119 -6.48 9.24 6.54
C LEU A 119 -5.01 9.38 6.91
N ILE A 120 -4.10 9.11 5.95
CA ILE A 120 -2.66 9.19 6.18
C ILE A 120 -2.27 10.64 6.53
N HIS A 121 -2.64 11.62 5.71
CA HIS A 121 -2.29 13.02 5.92
C HIS A 121 -2.89 13.60 7.21
N SER A 122 -4.07 13.12 7.62
CA SER A 122 -4.68 13.54 8.90
C SER A 122 -3.92 13.03 10.12
N LEU A 123 -3.33 11.83 10.04
CA LEU A 123 -2.60 11.20 11.14
C LEU A 123 -1.10 11.51 11.12
N GLN A 124 -0.55 11.70 9.93
CA GLN A 124 0.87 11.94 9.65
C GLN A 124 1.01 13.08 8.62
N PRO A 125 0.84 14.35 9.01
CA PRO A 125 0.78 15.49 8.07
C PRO A 125 2.06 15.70 7.25
N HIS A 126 3.18 15.10 7.66
CA HIS A 126 4.47 15.19 6.96
C HIS A 126 4.80 13.94 6.16
N ALA A 127 3.96 12.91 6.23
CA ALA A 127 4.19 11.71 5.46
C ALA A 127 3.87 11.95 3.99
N VAL A 128 4.70 11.38 3.13
CA VAL A 128 4.55 11.43 1.67
C VAL A 128 3.82 10.17 1.21
N VAL A 129 2.76 10.34 0.43
CA VAL A 129 2.00 9.24 -0.16
C VAL A 129 2.45 9.00 -1.60
N HIS A 130 2.87 7.78 -1.86
CA HIS A 130 3.19 7.28 -3.20
C HIS A 130 2.41 6.00 -3.50
N ASN A 131 1.91 5.86 -4.72
CA ASN A 131 1.22 4.65 -5.16
C ASN A 131 1.70 4.25 -6.56
N ASN A 132 2.25 3.05 -6.65
CA ASN A 132 2.77 2.47 -7.90
C ASN A 132 1.64 1.86 -8.75
N HIS A 133 0.63 2.66 -9.10
CA HIS A 133 -0.52 2.22 -9.89
C HIS A 133 -0.37 2.48 -11.40
N HIS A 134 0.76 3.03 -11.84
CA HIS A 134 1.13 3.23 -13.25
C HIS A 134 0.22 4.18 -14.06
N THR A 135 -0.70 4.87 -13.42
CA THR A 135 -1.63 5.83 -14.06
C THR A 135 -1.30 7.26 -13.65
N ALA A 136 -2.05 8.25 -14.15
CA ALA A 136 -1.95 9.61 -13.65
C ALA A 136 -2.24 9.65 -12.15
N PRO A 137 -1.54 10.48 -11.36
CA PRO A 137 -1.72 10.58 -9.92
C PRO A 137 -3.17 10.87 -9.53
N LYS A 138 -3.59 10.25 -8.44
CA LYS A 138 -4.90 10.50 -7.83
C LYS A 138 -4.80 11.63 -6.81
N PRO A 139 -5.91 12.31 -6.47
CA PRO A 139 -5.93 13.32 -5.42
C PRO A 139 -5.34 12.78 -4.11
N GLY A 140 -4.43 13.54 -3.50
CA GLY A 140 -3.76 13.16 -2.26
C GLY A 140 -2.44 12.39 -2.43
N GLU A 141 -2.02 12.09 -3.66
CA GLU A 141 -0.66 11.58 -3.92
C GLU A 141 0.34 12.73 -3.99
N ASP A 142 1.52 12.51 -3.40
CA ASP A 142 2.59 13.50 -3.30
C ASP A 142 3.72 13.24 -4.30
N ILE A 143 3.80 12.01 -4.83
CA ILE A 143 4.83 11.57 -5.77
C ILE A 143 4.15 10.78 -6.89
N GLN A 144 4.58 11.01 -8.13
CA GLN A 144 4.23 10.16 -9.27
C GLN A 144 5.35 9.15 -9.52
N GLY A 145 4.99 7.86 -9.52
CA GLY A 145 5.92 6.76 -9.77
C GLY A 145 5.90 6.26 -11.21
N PHE A 146 7.08 5.80 -11.66
CA PHE A 146 7.28 5.06 -12.90
C PHE A 146 8.09 3.81 -12.62
N GLU A 147 7.64 2.67 -13.09
CA GLU A 147 8.34 1.40 -12.88
C GLU A 147 8.93 0.91 -14.20
N GLN A 148 10.21 0.53 -14.17
CA GLN A 148 11.00 0.01 -15.30
C GLN A 148 11.09 0.95 -16.52
N ASP A 149 10.66 2.20 -16.38
CA ASP A 149 10.71 3.23 -17.44
C ASP A 149 11.09 4.59 -16.86
N LEU A 150 11.63 5.45 -17.71
CA LEU A 150 11.78 6.87 -17.38
C LEU A 150 10.43 7.59 -17.47
N PRO A 151 10.25 8.72 -16.74
CA PRO A 151 9.03 9.51 -16.83
C PRO A 151 8.66 9.87 -18.26
N GLY A 152 7.40 9.64 -18.63
CA GLY A 152 6.88 9.87 -19.97
C GLY A 152 7.15 8.75 -20.97
N SER A 153 7.88 7.70 -20.57
CA SER A 153 8.08 6.49 -21.39
C SER A 153 7.08 5.40 -21.00
N ASN A 154 6.83 4.48 -21.92
CA ASN A 154 6.04 3.27 -21.68
C ASN A 154 6.57 2.10 -22.52
N THR A 155 7.88 1.84 -22.42
CA THR A 155 8.51 0.68 -23.09
C THR A 155 8.20 -0.62 -22.38
N ALA A 156 8.02 -0.58 -21.06
CA ALA A 156 7.56 -1.71 -20.27
C ALA A 156 6.08 -2.05 -20.50
N GLY A 157 5.30 -1.14 -21.10
CA GLY A 157 3.94 -1.40 -21.57
C GLY A 157 2.83 -1.19 -20.53
N PHE A 158 3.14 -0.68 -19.33
CA PHE A 158 2.15 -0.50 -18.27
C PHE A 158 2.13 0.90 -17.64
N ASN A 159 3.12 1.75 -17.90
CA ASN A 159 3.16 3.12 -17.36
C ASN A 159 2.33 4.10 -18.19
N THR A 160 1.75 5.10 -17.52
CA THR A 160 1.24 6.28 -18.21
C THR A 160 2.40 7.08 -18.82
N THR A 161 2.14 7.75 -19.95
CA THR A 161 3.06 8.74 -20.52
C THR A 161 2.76 10.17 -20.05
N GLU A 162 1.70 10.35 -19.28
CA GLU A 162 1.33 11.63 -18.70
C GLU A 162 2.22 11.95 -17.50
N ILE A 163 2.81 13.15 -17.47
CA ILE A 163 3.64 13.65 -16.39
C ILE A 163 2.87 14.75 -15.66
N ALA A 164 2.60 14.52 -14.38
CA ALA A 164 1.97 15.51 -13.51
C ALA A 164 3.00 16.49 -12.93
N ALA A 165 2.52 17.60 -12.38
CA ALA A 165 3.34 18.58 -11.68
C ALA A 165 3.64 18.15 -10.22
N LEU A 166 4.14 16.92 -10.04
CA LEU A 166 4.56 16.35 -8.77
C LEU A 166 6.02 15.93 -8.84
N PRO A 167 6.70 15.75 -7.69
CA PRO A 167 7.96 15.01 -7.65
C PRO A 167 7.82 13.65 -8.32
N LEU A 168 8.87 13.19 -8.99
CA LEU A 168 8.87 11.95 -9.74
C LEU A 168 9.78 10.91 -9.08
N GLU A 169 9.33 9.67 -9.06
CA GLU A 169 10.13 8.52 -8.64
C GLU A 169 10.22 7.51 -9.79
N VAL A 170 11.39 6.88 -9.92
CA VAL A 170 11.62 5.78 -10.84
C VAL A 170 12.06 4.54 -10.05
N CYS A 171 11.28 3.47 -10.14
CA CYS A 171 11.60 2.16 -9.58
C CYS A 171 12.12 1.25 -10.70
N MET A 172 13.38 0.84 -10.63
CA MET A 172 14.03 0.01 -11.65
C MET A 172 14.80 -1.13 -11.02
N THR A 173 14.83 -2.28 -11.69
CA THR A 173 15.75 -3.38 -11.32
C THR A 173 17.19 -3.02 -11.70
N ILE A 174 18.15 -3.50 -10.92
CA ILE A 174 19.59 -3.28 -11.17
C ILE A 174 20.16 -4.41 -12.04
N ASN A 175 19.47 -5.52 -12.11
CA ASN A 175 19.85 -6.72 -12.87
C ASN A 175 18.66 -7.19 -13.70
N ASP A 176 18.99 -7.78 -14.86
CA ASP A 176 18.02 -8.40 -15.76
C ASP A 176 17.49 -9.74 -15.19
#